data_19effdd83bb610e5dfe55b55d64a9197
#
_entry.id   19effdd83bb610e5dfe55b55d64a9197
#
_cell.length_a   1.000
_cell.length_b   1.000
_cell.length_c   1.000
_cell.angle_alpha   90.00
_cell.angle_beta   90.00
_cell.angle_gamma   90.00
#
_symmetry.space_group_name_H-M   'P 1'
#
loop_
_entity.id
_entity.type
_entity.pdbx_description
1 polymer ?
#
loop_
_entity_poly.entity_id
_entity_poly.type
_entity_poly.pdbx_seq_one_letter_code
_entity_poly.pdbx_strand_id
1 'polypeptide(L)'
;PIHSSAASDVYKRQNNDSCLKVRFVMEVAWQAHFVKNMFIRPSEEELKDFEPDFHVLNGSKSVNKNFKEQGLNSETFIAFNLTDKIQIIGGTWYGGEMKKGMFSIMNYLLPQKNIASMHCSANMGQDGSVALFFGLSGTGKTTLSTDPKRQLIGDDEHGWDNEGVFNFEGGCYAKTIDLDKDKEPDIFKAVRRDALLENVTVNENGIVDYSDTSVTQNTRVSYPIHHIDNIVKPVSYTHLTLPTSG
;
A
#
# COMPACT_ATOMS: atom_id res chain seq x y z
N PRO A 1 -22.60 8.04 22.25
CA PRO A 1 -22.18 8.32 20.88
C PRO A 1 -21.48 7.07 20.35
N ILE A 2 -22.11 6.42 19.40
CA ILE A 2 -21.49 5.29 18.71
C ILE A 2 -20.37 5.89 17.87
N HIS A 3 -19.15 5.81 18.35
CA HIS A 3 -18.01 6.08 17.53
C HIS A 3 -17.94 4.93 16.51
N SER A 4 -18.13 5.25 15.25
CA SER A 4 -18.02 4.29 14.16
C SER A 4 -16.55 3.90 14.00
N SER A 5 -16.07 3.00 14.85
CA SER A 5 -14.80 2.34 14.63
C SER A 5 -14.98 1.25 13.55
N ALA A 6 -14.05 1.15 12.65
CA ALA A 6 -13.99 0.08 11.67
C ALA A 6 -12.80 -0.83 11.97
N ALA A 7 -12.96 -2.13 11.73
CA ALA A 7 -11.87 -3.09 11.80
C ALA A 7 -11.71 -3.77 10.44
N SER A 8 -10.48 -4.09 10.08
CA SER A 8 -10.15 -4.83 8.86
C SER A 8 -9.00 -5.79 9.12
N ASP A 9 -9.22 -7.06 8.79
CA ASP A 9 -8.23 -8.11 8.84
C ASP A 9 -7.70 -8.35 7.42
N VAL A 10 -6.40 -8.26 7.25
CA VAL A 10 -5.73 -8.32 5.94
C VAL A 10 -4.35 -8.95 6.05
N TYR A 11 -3.77 -9.31 4.91
CA TYR A 11 -2.40 -9.80 4.82
C TYR A 11 -1.47 -8.75 4.20
N LYS A 12 -0.24 -8.69 4.71
CA LYS A 12 0.90 -8.10 4.03
C LYS A 12 1.75 -9.25 3.52
N ARG A 13 1.76 -9.48 2.21
CA ARG A 13 2.27 -10.67 1.51
C ARG A 13 1.41 -11.94 1.67
N GLN A 14 1.30 -12.72 0.61
CA GLN A 14 0.44 -13.92 0.53
C GLN A 14 1.15 -15.26 0.80
N ASN A 15 2.50 -15.32 0.83
CA ASN A 15 3.22 -16.56 1.07
C ASN A 15 3.27 -16.92 2.56
N ASN A 16 2.99 -18.20 2.88
CA ASN A 16 2.79 -18.70 4.25
C ASN A 16 3.94 -18.42 5.22
N ASP A 17 5.20 -18.50 4.79
CA ASP A 17 6.36 -18.40 5.71
C ASP A 17 6.76 -16.95 6.06
N SER A 18 6.29 -15.98 5.31
CA SER A 18 6.62 -14.56 5.51
C SER A 18 5.41 -13.65 5.44
N CYS A 19 4.21 -14.22 5.40
CA CYS A 19 2.95 -13.51 5.54
C CYS A 19 2.89 -12.83 6.91
N LEU A 20 2.43 -11.58 6.92
CA LEU A 20 2.10 -10.85 8.13
C LEU A 20 0.58 -10.63 8.17
N LYS A 21 -0.08 -11.25 9.12
CA LYS A 21 -1.51 -11.07 9.37
C LYS A 21 -1.70 -9.81 10.20
N VAL A 22 -2.44 -8.84 9.68
CA VAL A 22 -2.59 -7.55 10.34
C VAL A 22 -4.05 -7.23 10.60
N ARG A 23 -4.35 -6.88 11.84
CA ARG A 23 -5.66 -6.33 12.22
C ARG A 23 -5.56 -4.83 12.38
N PHE A 24 -6.32 -4.11 11.60
CA PHE A 24 -6.46 -2.67 11.68
C PHE A 24 -7.74 -2.30 12.44
N VAL A 25 -7.61 -1.40 13.41
CA VAL A 25 -8.74 -0.77 14.10
C VAL A 25 -8.60 0.74 13.93
N MET A 26 -9.61 1.39 13.39
CA MET A 26 -9.55 2.80 13.04
C MET A 26 -10.84 3.55 13.37
N GLU A 27 -10.71 4.83 13.70
CA GLU A 27 -11.84 5.70 14.03
C GLU A 27 -12.66 6.13 12.83
N VAL A 28 -12.10 6.04 11.62
CA VAL A 28 -12.70 6.62 10.41
C VAL A 28 -12.95 5.52 9.37
N ALA A 29 -14.21 5.37 8.96
CA ALA A 29 -14.65 4.26 8.11
C ALA A 29 -13.97 4.17 6.74
N TRP A 30 -13.64 5.32 6.10
CA TRP A 30 -12.97 5.30 4.80
C TRP A 30 -11.58 4.68 4.86
N GLN A 31 -10.91 4.75 6.02
CA GLN A 31 -9.61 4.13 6.23
C GLN A 31 -9.67 2.60 6.15
N ALA A 32 -10.82 2.01 6.54
CA ALA A 32 -11.04 0.58 6.32
C ALA A 32 -11.12 0.23 4.83
N HIS A 33 -11.72 1.09 4.02
CA HIS A 33 -11.74 0.92 2.57
C HIS A 33 -10.34 1.06 1.97
N PHE A 34 -9.56 2.05 2.41
CA PHE A 34 -8.15 2.22 2.04
C PHE A 34 -7.33 0.96 2.34
N VAL A 35 -7.44 0.42 3.57
CA VAL A 35 -6.73 -0.81 3.96
C VAL A 35 -7.12 -1.97 3.06
N LYS A 36 -8.41 -2.13 2.75
CA LYS A 36 -8.90 -3.18 1.83
C LYS A 36 -8.41 -3.00 0.40
N ASN A 37 -8.09 -1.78 -0.03
CA ASN A 37 -7.51 -1.54 -1.35
C ASN A 37 -6.01 -1.86 -1.36
N MET A 38 -5.29 -1.51 -0.28
CA MET A 38 -3.83 -1.57 -0.26
C MET A 38 -3.27 -2.92 0.17
N PHE A 39 -4.00 -3.67 0.98
CA PHE A 39 -3.53 -4.95 1.52
C PHE A 39 -4.23 -6.13 0.84
N ILE A 40 -3.65 -7.32 0.97
CA ILE A 40 -4.23 -8.54 0.43
C ILE A 40 -5.40 -8.95 1.31
N ARG A 41 -6.55 -9.12 0.70
CA ARG A 41 -7.78 -9.50 1.40
C ARG A 41 -7.81 -11.01 1.64
N PRO A 42 -7.98 -11.47 2.88
CA PRO A 42 -8.25 -12.87 3.13
C PRO A 42 -9.60 -13.27 2.54
N SER A 43 -9.73 -14.55 2.21
CA SER A 43 -11.01 -15.16 1.87
C SER A 43 -11.92 -15.25 3.12
N GLU A 44 -13.21 -15.48 2.91
CA GLU A 44 -14.16 -15.68 4.02
C GLU A 44 -13.80 -16.89 4.90
N GLU A 45 -13.19 -17.92 4.31
CA GLU A 45 -12.74 -19.10 5.05
C GLU A 45 -11.53 -18.77 5.93
N GLU A 46 -10.54 -18.03 5.39
CA GLU A 46 -9.37 -17.60 6.17
C GLU A 46 -9.72 -16.63 7.30
N LEU A 47 -10.82 -15.88 7.18
CA LEU A 47 -11.30 -14.98 8.24
C LEU A 47 -11.89 -15.71 9.45
N LYS A 48 -12.35 -16.96 9.31
CA LYS A 48 -12.97 -17.70 10.42
C LYS A 48 -12.00 -17.95 11.57
N ASP A 49 -10.73 -18.23 11.24
CA ASP A 49 -9.68 -18.53 12.22
C ASP A 49 -8.54 -17.50 12.12
N PHE A 50 -8.89 -16.24 11.83
CA PHE A 50 -7.90 -15.19 11.66
C PHE A 50 -7.31 -14.73 12.98
N GLU A 51 -6.09 -15.16 13.27
CA GLU A 51 -5.28 -14.70 14.38
C GLU A 51 -4.24 -13.68 13.88
N PRO A 52 -4.34 -12.40 14.26
CA PRO A 52 -3.40 -11.39 13.77
C PRO A 52 -2.02 -11.53 14.40
N ASP A 53 -0.98 -11.39 13.58
CA ASP A 53 0.42 -11.30 14.03
C ASP A 53 0.76 -9.89 14.50
N PHE A 54 0.06 -8.89 14.00
CA PHE A 54 0.32 -7.48 14.28
C PHE A 54 -0.99 -6.67 14.33
N HIS A 55 -1.03 -5.66 15.19
CA HIS A 55 -2.17 -4.76 15.32
C HIS A 55 -1.81 -3.33 14.94
N VAL A 56 -2.71 -2.65 14.26
CA VAL A 56 -2.61 -1.22 13.96
C VAL A 56 -3.83 -0.51 14.53
N LEU A 57 -3.60 0.40 15.46
CA LEU A 57 -4.62 1.24 16.04
C LEU A 57 -4.48 2.67 15.48
N ASN A 58 -5.46 3.12 14.72
CA ASN A 58 -5.46 4.45 14.12
C ASN A 58 -6.54 5.34 14.74
N GLY A 59 -6.11 6.19 15.66
CA GLY A 59 -6.90 7.22 16.31
C GLY A 59 -6.73 8.57 15.59
N SER A 60 -7.27 8.71 14.38
CA SER A 60 -7.10 9.92 13.54
C SER A 60 -7.49 11.21 14.24
N LYS A 61 -8.47 11.15 15.17
CA LYS A 61 -8.97 12.29 15.95
C LYS A 61 -8.27 12.45 17.29
N SER A 62 -7.43 11.50 17.66
CA SER A 62 -6.76 11.44 18.96
C SER A 62 -5.35 12.01 18.83
N VAL A 63 -5.07 13.11 19.52
CA VAL A 63 -3.77 13.79 19.51
C VAL A 63 -3.06 13.67 20.85
N ASN A 64 -1.75 13.76 20.84
CA ASN A 64 -0.94 13.85 22.05
C ASN A 64 -0.86 15.31 22.55
N LYS A 65 -1.71 15.66 23.49
CA LYS A 65 -1.74 17.03 24.04
C LYS A 65 -0.49 17.42 24.84
N ASN A 66 0.23 16.42 25.36
CA ASN A 66 1.42 16.63 26.19
C ASN A 66 2.73 16.50 25.39
N PHE A 67 2.68 16.60 24.08
CA PHE A 67 3.83 16.36 23.21
C PHE A 67 5.04 17.25 23.55
N LYS A 68 4.83 18.53 23.90
CA LYS A 68 5.90 19.47 24.28
C LYS A 68 6.60 19.07 25.57
N GLU A 69 5.84 18.66 26.59
CA GLU A 69 6.36 18.19 27.88
C GLU A 69 7.17 16.90 27.74
N GLN A 70 6.82 16.09 26.75
CA GLN A 70 7.51 14.84 26.39
C GLN A 70 8.68 15.05 25.42
N GLY A 71 8.99 16.28 25.03
CA GLY A 71 10.08 16.61 24.11
C GLY A 71 9.80 16.17 22.65
N LEU A 72 8.55 16.00 22.27
CA LEU A 72 8.15 15.65 20.91
C LEU A 72 7.88 16.90 20.07
N ASN A 73 8.02 16.78 18.76
CA ASN A 73 7.89 17.90 17.82
C ASN A 73 6.44 18.20 17.40
N SER A 74 5.52 17.26 17.61
CA SER A 74 4.14 17.36 17.11
C SER A 74 3.17 16.63 18.03
N GLU A 75 1.92 17.08 18.05
CA GLU A 75 0.81 16.35 18.66
C GLU A 75 0.39 15.10 17.88
N THR A 76 0.72 15.06 16.57
CA THR A 76 0.59 13.87 15.72
C THR A 76 1.73 12.90 16.04
N PHE A 77 1.42 11.64 16.16
CA PHE A 77 2.42 10.62 16.49
C PHE A 77 2.16 9.30 15.79
N ILE A 78 3.26 8.63 15.45
CA ILE A 78 3.29 7.23 15.00
C ILE A 78 4.27 6.49 15.91
N ALA A 79 3.78 5.49 16.62
CA ALA A 79 4.58 4.71 17.56
C ALA A 79 4.49 3.21 17.25
N PHE A 80 5.61 2.51 17.43
CA PHE A 80 5.68 1.07 17.26
C PHE A 80 6.16 0.42 18.55
N ASN A 81 5.50 -0.66 18.95
CA ASN A 81 6.00 -1.60 19.94
C ASN A 81 6.15 -2.96 19.29
N LEU A 82 7.38 -3.34 18.99
CA LEU A 82 7.70 -4.60 18.30
C LEU A 82 7.52 -5.82 19.21
N THR A 83 7.67 -5.65 20.53
CA THR A 83 7.46 -6.71 21.50
C THR A 83 5.98 -7.10 21.59
N ASP A 84 5.12 -6.09 21.71
CA ASP A 84 3.67 -6.30 21.79
C ASP A 84 3.01 -6.34 20.40
N LYS A 85 3.81 -6.20 19.34
CA LYS A 85 3.38 -6.28 17.94
C LYS A 85 2.23 -5.31 17.63
N ILE A 86 2.43 -4.04 17.96
CA ILE A 86 1.42 -3.00 17.80
C ILE A 86 2.02 -1.72 17.21
N GLN A 87 1.27 -1.09 16.31
CA GLN A 87 1.47 0.28 15.84
C GLN A 87 0.31 1.14 16.32
N ILE A 88 0.61 2.31 16.85
CA ILE A 88 -0.40 3.30 17.24
C ILE A 88 -0.16 4.56 16.41
N ILE A 89 -1.21 5.03 15.74
CA ILE A 89 -1.22 6.25 14.93
C ILE A 89 -2.22 7.20 15.56
N GLY A 90 -1.81 8.45 15.79
CA GLY A 90 -2.69 9.48 16.34
C GLY A 90 -2.54 10.83 15.63
N GLY A 91 -3.66 11.55 15.51
CA GLY A 91 -3.68 12.93 15.03
C GLY A 91 -3.48 13.11 13.53
N THR A 92 -3.57 12.06 12.73
CA THR A 92 -3.49 12.15 11.26
C THR A 92 -4.59 11.35 10.58
N TRP A 93 -5.08 11.90 9.48
CA TRP A 93 -6.06 11.24 8.61
C TRP A 93 -5.40 10.55 7.41
N TYR A 94 -4.09 10.72 7.24
CA TYR A 94 -3.34 10.21 6.10
C TYR A 94 -3.28 8.68 6.12
N GLY A 95 -3.90 8.04 5.11
CA GLY A 95 -3.94 6.58 4.98
C GLY A 95 -2.57 5.94 4.80
N GLY A 96 -1.64 6.67 4.20
CA GLY A 96 -0.26 6.24 3.97
C GLY A 96 0.51 5.82 5.22
N GLU A 97 0.16 6.34 6.41
CA GLU A 97 0.82 5.94 7.67
C GLU A 97 0.56 4.46 8.01
N MET A 98 -0.63 3.96 7.75
CA MET A 98 -0.95 2.53 7.93
C MET A 98 -0.18 1.66 6.94
N LYS A 99 -0.12 2.08 5.66
CA LYS A 99 0.59 1.38 4.61
C LYS A 99 2.10 1.33 4.88
N LYS A 100 2.72 2.50 5.07
CA LYS A 100 4.17 2.62 5.26
C LYS A 100 4.64 2.11 6.62
N GLY A 101 3.80 2.17 7.64
CA GLY A 101 4.06 1.54 8.92
C GLY A 101 4.28 0.04 8.76
N MET A 102 3.39 -0.64 8.07
CA MET A 102 3.52 -2.09 7.82
C MET A 102 4.69 -2.41 6.88
N PHE A 103 5.01 -1.54 5.93
CA PHE A 103 6.23 -1.68 5.14
C PHE A 103 7.49 -1.58 6.02
N SER A 104 7.53 -0.68 6.98
CA SER A 104 8.63 -0.59 7.95
C SER A 104 8.79 -1.87 8.77
N ILE A 105 7.68 -2.49 9.17
CA ILE A 105 7.69 -3.78 9.87
C ILE A 105 8.23 -4.89 8.96
N MET A 106 7.83 -4.94 7.68
CA MET A 106 8.38 -5.90 6.72
C MET A 106 9.90 -5.69 6.51
N ASN A 107 10.36 -4.44 6.41
CA ASN A 107 11.79 -4.11 6.34
C ASN A 107 12.59 -4.56 7.57
N TYR A 108 11.95 -4.65 8.73
CA TYR A 108 12.57 -5.17 9.94
C TYR A 108 12.55 -6.70 9.99
N LEU A 109 11.44 -7.34 9.62
CA LEU A 109 11.25 -8.79 9.79
C LEU A 109 11.88 -9.63 8.68
N LEU A 110 11.76 -9.21 7.41
CA LEU A 110 12.17 -10.04 6.27
C LEU A 110 13.68 -10.27 6.18
N PRO A 111 14.57 -9.28 6.45
CA PRO A 111 15.99 -9.54 6.44
C PRO A 111 16.43 -10.59 7.47
N GLN A 112 15.71 -10.72 8.58
CA GLN A 112 15.97 -11.76 9.59
C GLN A 112 15.66 -13.17 9.07
N LYS A 113 14.89 -13.26 8.00
CA LYS A 113 14.56 -14.50 7.27
C LYS A 113 15.36 -14.66 5.96
N ASN A 114 16.40 -13.85 5.75
CA ASN A 114 17.19 -13.79 4.51
C ASN A 114 16.37 -13.42 3.27
N ILE A 115 15.35 -12.60 3.44
CA ILE A 115 14.51 -12.08 2.38
C ILE A 115 14.79 -10.59 2.21
N ALA A 116 15.12 -10.15 1.00
CA ALA A 116 15.32 -8.73 0.73
C ALA A 116 13.94 -8.02 0.74
N SER A 117 13.88 -6.85 1.39
CA SER A 117 12.74 -5.95 1.34
C SER A 117 13.12 -4.70 0.57
N MET A 118 12.31 -4.29 -0.42
CA MET A 118 12.68 -3.27 -1.39
C MET A 118 11.57 -2.27 -1.63
N HIS A 119 11.92 -0.98 -1.62
CA HIS A 119 11.05 0.10 -2.06
C HIS A 119 11.31 0.37 -3.55
N CYS A 120 10.61 -0.36 -4.39
CA CYS A 120 10.76 -0.30 -5.85
C CYS A 120 9.45 -0.68 -6.53
N SER A 121 9.30 -0.33 -7.80
CA SER A 121 8.31 -0.94 -8.67
C SER A 121 8.92 -2.17 -9.36
N ALA A 122 8.07 -3.10 -9.80
CA ALA A 122 8.53 -4.29 -10.50
C ALA A 122 7.56 -4.71 -11.60
N ASN A 123 8.10 -5.21 -12.71
CA ASN A 123 7.32 -5.81 -13.78
C ASN A 123 8.02 -7.05 -14.36
N MET A 124 7.27 -7.86 -15.10
CA MET A 124 7.73 -9.11 -15.71
C MET A 124 7.53 -9.08 -17.21
N GLY A 125 8.56 -9.42 -17.96
CA GLY A 125 8.50 -9.63 -19.41
C GLY A 125 7.82 -10.92 -19.79
N GLN A 126 7.47 -11.06 -21.07
CA GLN A 126 6.88 -12.27 -21.61
C GLN A 126 7.84 -13.48 -21.54
N ASP A 127 9.13 -13.23 -21.48
CA ASP A 127 10.20 -14.21 -21.29
C ASP A 127 10.41 -14.61 -19.81
N GLY A 128 9.61 -14.07 -18.90
CA GLY A 128 9.76 -14.27 -17.44
C GLY A 128 10.82 -13.38 -16.79
N SER A 129 11.53 -12.54 -17.56
CA SER A 129 12.50 -11.59 -16.98
C SER A 129 11.83 -10.57 -16.09
N VAL A 130 12.40 -10.31 -14.90
CA VAL A 130 11.90 -9.31 -13.94
C VAL A 130 12.78 -8.07 -13.98
N ALA A 131 12.14 -6.90 -14.08
CA ALA A 131 12.81 -5.62 -13.93
C ALA A 131 12.37 -4.94 -12.63
N LEU A 132 13.34 -4.39 -11.89
CA LEU A 132 13.14 -3.63 -10.66
C LEU A 132 13.51 -2.17 -10.91
N PHE A 133 12.62 -1.26 -10.52
CA PHE A 133 12.78 0.17 -10.73
C PHE A 133 12.94 0.88 -9.38
N PHE A 134 14.16 1.29 -9.07
CA PHE A 134 14.48 2.07 -7.87
C PHE A 134 14.51 3.56 -8.19
N GLY A 135 14.13 4.38 -7.24
CA GLY A 135 14.18 5.84 -7.36
C GLY A 135 13.33 6.53 -6.30
N LEU A 136 13.49 7.83 -6.18
CA LEU A 136 12.70 8.67 -5.28
C LEU A 136 11.26 8.84 -5.78
N SER A 137 10.40 9.38 -4.90
CA SER A 137 9.03 9.74 -5.31
C SER A 137 9.05 10.75 -6.47
N GLY A 138 8.23 10.53 -7.49
CA GLY A 138 8.14 11.41 -8.66
C GLY A 138 9.22 11.20 -9.72
N THR A 139 10.08 10.17 -9.62
CA THR A 139 11.11 9.87 -10.63
C THR A 139 10.61 9.01 -11.79
N GLY A 140 9.32 8.72 -11.85
CA GLY A 140 8.72 7.94 -12.94
C GLY A 140 8.76 6.41 -12.74
N LYS A 141 9.03 5.90 -11.54
CA LYS A 141 9.03 4.44 -11.27
C LYS A 141 7.74 3.78 -11.72
N THR A 142 6.59 4.32 -11.31
CA THR A 142 5.28 3.78 -11.67
C THR A 142 5.05 3.82 -13.17
N THR A 143 5.36 4.93 -13.83
CA THR A 143 5.24 5.08 -15.28
C THR A 143 6.11 4.07 -16.05
N LEU A 144 7.35 3.85 -15.59
CA LEU A 144 8.26 2.88 -16.23
C LEU A 144 7.82 1.43 -16.00
N SER A 145 7.23 1.12 -14.85
CA SER A 145 6.80 -0.24 -14.51
C SER A 145 5.48 -0.63 -15.20
N THR A 146 4.68 0.33 -15.66
CA THR A 146 3.41 0.11 -16.38
C THR A 146 3.58 0.00 -17.90
N ASP A 147 4.71 -0.51 -18.38
CA ASP A 147 4.94 -0.81 -19.80
C ASP A 147 3.87 -1.81 -20.31
N PRO A 148 3.11 -1.50 -21.38
CA PRO A 148 2.06 -2.38 -21.88
C PRO A 148 2.58 -3.73 -22.40
N LYS A 149 3.89 -3.86 -22.67
CA LYS A 149 4.53 -5.10 -23.10
C LYS A 149 5.01 -5.98 -21.93
N ARG A 150 4.94 -5.47 -20.70
CA ARG A 150 5.39 -6.18 -19.50
C ARG A 150 4.27 -6.16 -18.46
N GLN A 151 4.09 -7.23 -17.72
CA GLN A 151 3.04 -7.35 -16.71
C GLN A 151 3.50 -6.72 -15.40
N LEU A 152 2.69 -5.85 -14.81
CA LEU A 152 2.98 -5.25 -13.52
C LEU A 152 2.97 -6.31 -12.40
N ILE A 153 4.05 -6.38 -11.60
CA ILE A 153 4.09 -7.14 -10.34
C ILE A 153 3.56 -6.25 -9.21
N GLY A 154 4.02 -5.02 -9.15
CA GLY A 154 3.58 -4.01 -8.18
C GLY A 154 4.29 -2.68 -8.41
N ASP A 155 3.76 -1.62 -7.80
CA ASP A 155 4.22 -0.25 -8.06
C ASP A 155 5.16 0.33 -6.98
N ASP A 156 5.24 -0.29 -5.77
CA ASP A 156 5.91 0.38 -4.64
C ASP A 156 6.70 -0.54 -3.69
N GLU A 157 6.17 -1.68 -3.25
CA GLU A 157 6.74 -2.47 -2.15
C GLU A 157 6.92 -3.94 -2.52
N HIS A 158 8.15 -4.42 -2.55
CA HIS A 158 8.49 -5.78 -2.99
C HIS A 158 9.44 -6.49 -2.04
N GLY A 159 9.37 -7.80 -2.07
CA GLY A 159 10.38 -8.69 -1.49
C GLY A 159 11.06 -9.52 -2.56
N TRP A 160 12.23 -10.04 -2.21
CA TRP A 160 12.97 -10.96 -3.04
C TRP A 160 13.55 -12.06 -2.15
N ASP A 161 13.15 -13.29 -2.43
CA ASP A 161 13.64 -14.51 -1.78
C ASP A 161 14.21 -15.50 -2.82
N ASN A 162 14.45 -16.74 -2.41
CA ASN A 162 14.99 -17.77 -3.29
C ASN A 162 14.04 -18.19 -4.41
N GLU A 163 12.75 -17.88 -4.30
CA GLU A 163 11.74 -18.21 -5.31
C GLU A 163 11.53 -17.05 -6.29
N GLY A 164 12.00 -15.84 -5.95
CA GLY A 164 11.92 -14.68 -6.83
C GLY A 164 11.39 -13.42 -6.18
N VAL A 165 10.97 -12.48 -7.03
CA VAL A 165 10.41 -11.18 -6.62
C VAL A 165 8.91 -11.28 -6.44
N PHE A 166 8.39 -10.73 -5.36
CA PHE A 166 6.97 -10.73 -5.05
C PHE A 166 6.52 -9.38 -4.48
N ASN A 167 5.25 -9.06 -4.69
CA ASN A 167 4.61 -7.85 -4.16
C ASN A 167 4.10 -8.10 -2.74
N PHE A 168 4.19 -7.08 -1.87
CA PHE A 168 3.59 -7.11 -0.53
C PHE A 168 2.13 -6.72 -0.52
N GLU A 169 1.65 -6.07 -1.56
CA GLU A 169 0.42 -5.31 -1.55
C GLU A 169 -0.68 -5.94 -2.40
N GLY A 170 -1.92 -5.67 -2.01
CA GLY A 170 -3.12 -6.04 -2.77
C GLY A 170 -3.60 -4.95 -3.73
N GLY A 171 -2.96 -3.79 -3.77
CA GLY A 171 -3.34 -2.65 -4.58
C GLY A 171 -2.23 -1.67 -4.84
N CYS A 172 -2.59 -0.55 -5.47
CA CYS A 172 -1.70 0.53 -5.83
C CYS A 172 -2.12 1.85 -5.18
N TYR A 173 -1.14 2.71 -4.86
CA TYR A 173 -1.36 4.01 -4.25
C TYR A 173 -0.64 5.10 -5.05
N ALA A 174 -1.32 5.57 -6.10
CA ALA A 174 -0.75 6.48 -7.07
C ALA A 174 -1.01 7.96 -6.73
N LYS A 175 -0.13 8.86 -7.17
CA LYS A 175 -0.42 10.30 -7.21
C LYS A 175 -1.42 10.59 -8.31
N THR A 176 -2.29 11.57 -8.06
CA THR A 176 -3.30 11.99 -9.05
C THR A 176 -3.15 13.45 -9.47
N ILE A 177 -2.16 14.17 -8.91
CA ILE A 177 -1.89 15.52 -9.38
C ILE A 177 -1.51 15.49 -10.86
N ASP A 178 -2.20 16.32 -11.66
CA ASP A 178 -2.05 16.39 -13.12
C ASP A 178 -2.25 15.03 -13.84
N LEU A 179 -3.05 14.13 -13.27
CA LEU A 179 -3.33 12.82 -13.86
C LEU A 179 -3.97 13.00 -15.24
N ASP A 180 -3.29 12.50 -16.24
CA ASP A 180 -3.65 12.63 -17.65
C ASP A 180 -3.91 11.25 -18.26
N LYS A 181 -5.06 11.13 -18.95
CA LYS A 181 -5.51 9.85 -19.56
C LYS A 181 -4.59 9.32 -20.65
N ASP A 182 -3.83 10.22 -21.31
CA ASP A 182 -2.97 9.85 -22.44
C ASP A 182 -1.54 9.54 -21.96
N LYS A 183 -1.12 10.11 -20.81
CA LYS A 183 0.19 9.84 -20.20
C LYS A 183 0.19 8.67 -19.25
N GLU A 184 -0.89 8.51 -18.49
CA GLU A 184 -1.03 7.47 -17.44
C GLU A 184 -2.38 6.75 -17.59
N PRO A 185 -2.63 6.10 -18.74
CA PRO A 185 -3.94 5.52 -19.06
C PRO A 185 -4.38 4.44 -18.10
N ASP A 186 -3.46 3.67 -17.53
CA ASP A 186 -3.78 2.58 -16.62
C ASP A 186 -4.24 3.11 -15.27
N ILE A 187 -3.56 4.14 -14.73
CA ILE A 187 -3.99 4.80 -13.48
C ILE A 187 -5.32 5.49 -13.70
N PHE A 188 -5.48 6.21 -14.83
CA PHE A 188 -6.73 6.90 -15.14
C PHE A 188 -7.92 5.93 -15.22
N LYS A 189 -7.78 4.78 -15.87
CA LYS A 189 -8.79 3.73 -15.96
C LYS A 189 -9.05 3.04 -14.62
N ALA A 190 -8.05 2.98 -13.75
CA ALA A 190 -8.19 2.38 -12.42
C ALA A 190 -9.02 3.24 -11.47
N VAL A 191 -9.20 4.54 -11.75
CA VAL A 191 -10.11 5.44 -11.01
C VAL A 191 -11.55 5.12 -11.41
N ARG A 192 -12.09 4.08 -10.80
CA ARG A 192 -13.45 3.58 -11.00
C ARG A 192 -14.06 3.14 -9.67
N ARG A 193 -15.27 2.57 -9.69
CA ARG A 193 -15.92 2.05 -8.49
C ARG A 193 -14.93 1.22 -7.66
N ASP A 194 -14.93 1.40 -6.34
CA ASP A 194 -14.04 0.83 -5.33
C ASP A 194 -12.63 1.45 -5.27
N ALA A 195 -12.26 2.36 -6.18
CA ALA A 195 -11.12 3.23 -5.96
C ALA A 195 -11.47 4.33 -4.93
N LEU A 196 -10.48 4.72 -4.14
CA LEU A 196 -10.60 5.77 -3.14
C LEU A 196 -9.69 6.93 -3.49
N LEU A 197 -10.28 8.10 -3.72
CA LEU A 197 -9.55 9.36 -3.96
C LEU A 197 -9.34 10.09 -2.64
N GLU A 198 -8.12 10.61 -2.44
CA GLU A 198 -7.75 11.40 -1.27
C GLU A 198 -7.28 12.79 -1.70
N ASN A 199 -7.79 13.81 -1.01
CA ASN A 199 -7.42 15.22 -1.18
C ASN A 199 -7.71 15.81 -2.56
N VAL A 200 -8.54 15.17 -3.37
CA VAL A 200 -8.99 15.71 -4.65
C VAL A 200 -10.25 16.57 -4.48
N THR A 201 -10.41 17.54 -5.34
CA THR A 201 -11.63 18.34 -5.42
C THR A 201 -12.55 17.82 -6.51
N VAL A 202 -13.86 18.02 -6.30
CA VAL A 202 -14.91 17.59 -7.23
C VAL A 202 -15.79 18.81 -7.49
N ASN A 203 -16.04 19.10 -8.75
CA ASN A 203 -16.91 20.20 -9.14
C ASN A 203 -18.41 19.86 -8.90
N GLU A 204 -19.29 20.84 -9.13
CA GLU A 204 -20.73 20.71 -8.93
C GLU A 204 -21.38 19.58 -9.77
N ASN A 205 -20.75 19.17 -10.86
CA ASN A 205 -21.19 18.07 -11.73
C ASN A 205 -20.60 16.70 -11.33
N GLY A 206 -19.88 16.62 -10.22
CA GLY A 206 -19.25 15.39 -9.77
C GLY A 206 -17.99 15.01 -10.54
N ILE A 207 -17.39 15.93 -11.30
CA ILE A 207 -16.15 15.71 -12.06
C ILE A 207 -14.97 16.07 -11.18
N VAL A 208 -13.99 15.16 -11.10
CA VAL A 208 -12.73 15.36 -10.36
C VAL A 208 -11.83 16.34 -11.12
N ASP A 209 -11.29 17.32 -10.41
CA ASP A 209 -10.24 18.20 -10.92
C ASP A 209 -8.88 17.74 -10.39
N TYR A 210 -8.11 17.06 -11.23
CA TYR A 210 -6.78 16.58 -10.90
C TYR A 210 -5.70 17.68 -10.89
N SER A 211 -5.99 18.86 -11.42
CA SER A 211 -5.06 20.00 -11.42
C SER A 211 -5.19 20.87 -10.18
N ASP A 212 -6.26 20.72 -9.42
CA ASP A 212 -6.52 21.54 -8.24
C ASP A 212 -5.60 21.17 -7.07
N THR A 213 -4.82 22.14 -6.63
CA THR A 213 -3.88 22.03 -5.50
C THR A 213 -4.35 22.80 -4.26
N SER A 214 -5.60 23.29 -4.25
CA SER A 214 -6.13 24.13 -3.17
C SER A 214 -6.15 23.44 -1.81
N VAL A 215 -6.33 22.11 -1.78
CA VAL A 215 -6.25 21.31 -0.56
C VAL A 215 -4.79 20.94 -0.26
N THR A 216 -4.11 20.32 -1.22
CA THR A 216 -2.70 19.94 -1.15
C THR A 216 -2.23 19.42 -2.51
N GLN A 217 -0.92 19.48 -2.77
CA GLN A 217 -0.31 18.80 -3.93
C GLN A 217 -0.21 17.28 -3.75
N ASN A 218 -0.46 16.74 -2.55
CA ASN A 218 -0.43 15.31 -2.26
C ASN A 218 -1.81 14.67 -2.48
N THR A 219 -2.36 14.83 -3.68
CA THR A 219 -3.56 14.13 -4.10
C THR A 219 -3.22 12.69 -4.47
N ARG A 220 -4.08 11.74 -4.08
CA ARG A 220 -3.82 10.31 -4.25
C ARG A 220 -5.06 9.55 -4.67
N VAL A 221 -4.83 8.38 -5.26
CA VAL A 221 -5.84 7.33 -5.42
C VAL A 221 -5.29 6.00 -4.91
N SER A 222 -6.09 5.29 -4.11
CA SER A 222 -5.86 3.88 -3.81
C SER A 222 -6.87 3.02 -4.55
N TYR A 223 -6.40 1.93 -5.15
CA TYR A 223 -7.26 0.98 -5.86
C TYR A 223 -6.69 -0.44 -5.77
N PRO A 224 -7.56 -1.48 -5.82
CA PRO A 224 -7.12 -2.86 -5.86
C PRO A 224 -6.29 -3.12 -7.12
N ILE A 225 -5.27 -3.95 -7.02
CA ILE A 225 -4.34 -4.21 -8.14
C ILE A 225 -5.05 -4.77 -9.41
N HIS A 226 -6.15 -5.47 -9.23
CA HIS A 226 -6.94 -6.00 -10.35
C HIS A 226 -7.70 -4.92 -11.16
N HIS A 227 -7.62 -3.64 -10.76
CA HIS A 227 -8.06 -2.54 -11.60
C HIS A 227 -7.11 -2.29 -12.78
N ILE A 228 -5.88 -2.76 -12.71
CA ILE A 228 -4.91 -2.76 -13.81
C ILE A 228 -5.10 -4.08 -14.59
N ASP A 229 -5.28 -3.98 -15.89
CA ASP A 229 -5.54 -5.17 -16.75
C ASP A 229 -4.26 -6.00 -16.95
N ASN A 230 -3.11 -5.35 -17.13
CA ASN A 230 -1.84 -5.98 -17.45
C ASN A 230 -0.99 -6.26 -16.20
N ILE A 231 -1.50 -7.13 -15.31
CA ILE A 231 -0.80 -7.55 -14.10
C ILE A 231 -0.32 -8.99 -14.19
N VAL A 232 0.76 -9.30 -13.48
CA VAL A 232 1.11 -10.68 -13.17
C VAL A 232 -0.02 -11.20 -12.27
N LYS A 233 -0.81 -12.13 -12.82
CA LYS A 233 -1.84 -12.79 -12.00
C LYS A 233 -1.09 -13.47 -10.85
N PRO A 234 -1.58 -13.38 -9.61
CA PRO A 234 -1.06 -14.21 -8.54
C PRO A 234 -1.38 -15.66 -8.87
N VAL A 235 -0.50 -16.27 -9.68
CA VAL A 235 -0.42 -17.71 -9.82
C VAL A 235 0.47 -18.11 -8.66
N SER A 236 0.00 -19.05 -7.86
CA SER A 236 0.88 -19.83 -7.03
C SER A 236 2.23 -20.00 -7.73
N TYR A 237 3.25 -19.24 -7.25
CA TYR A 237 4.66 -19.44 -7.56
C TYR A 237 5.06 -19.39 -9.05
N THR A 238 5.20 -18.20 -9.59
CA THR A 238 6.09 -18.03 -10.73
C THR A 238 7.51 -18.09 -10.19
N HIS A 239 8.26 -19.13 -10.53
CA HIS A 239 9.72 -19.19 -10.35
C HIS A 239 10.33 -18.07 -11.19
N LEU A 240 10.59 -16.93 -10.58
CA LEU A 240 11.27 -15.81 -11.22
C LEU A 240 12.77 -16.07 -11.11
N THR A 241 13.31 -16.85 -12.01
CA THR A 241 14.76 -16.98 -12.14
C THR A 241 15.30 -15.70 -12.77
N LEU A 242 16.11 -14.96 -12.02
CA LEU A 242 16.95 -13.94 -12.64
C LEU A 242 17.96 -14.62 -13.55
N PRO A 243 18.26 -14.08 -14.76
CA PRO A 243 19.34 -14.58 -15.55
C PRO A 243 20.63 -14.41 -14.72
N THR A 244 21.28 -15.53 -14.40
CA THR A 244 22.63 -15.51 -13.90
C THR A 244 23.50 -14.98 -15.01
N SER A 245 24.10 -13.80 -14.82
CA SER A 245 25.14 -13.30 -15.72
C SER A 245 26.29 -14.33 -15.72
N GLY A 246 26.45 -15.02 -16.85
CA GLY A 246 27.65 -15.79 -17.16
C GLY A 246 28.81 -14.86 -17.42
#